data_35f9245a2b35b90da6ccbf1d36ff2a6d
#
_entry.id   35f9245a2b35b90da6ccbf1d36ff2a6d
#
_cell.length_a   1.000
_cell.length_b   1.000
_cell.length_c   1.000
_cell.angle_alpha   90.00
_cell.angle_beta   90.00
_cell.angle_gamma   90.00
#
_symmetry.space_group_name_H-M   'P 1'
#
loop_
_entity.id
_entity.type
_entity.pdbx_description
1 polymer ?
#
loop_
_entity_poly.entity_id
_entity_poly.type
_entity_poly.pdbx_seq_one_letter_code
_entity_poly.pdbx_strand_id
1 'polypeptide(L)'
;MENSDQVQLILPTSPTYEKVAQTTIAHLGIRSGFSLKELEDLRLVMKETTNLFILAQKWDNPLHLNYKFALRCMQVTVACQTTDPLEIDDNALDNFRLNVLPLVKEVTVNREKAWVVFEISPDDNVAN
;
A
#
# COMPACT_ATOMS: atom_id res chain seq x y z
N MET A 1 6.43 -16.20 1.15
CA MET A 1 5.69 -16.41 -0.12
C MET A 1 6.58 -17.12 -1.12
N GLU A 2 6.43 -18.42 -1.18
CA GLU A 2 7.10 -19.16 -2.23
C GLU A 2 6.42 -18.86 -3.56
N ASN A 3 7.20 -18.84 -4.63
CA ASN A 3 6.69 -18.60 -5.98
C ASN A 3 5.97 -17.26 -6.14
N SER A 4 6.34 -16.28 -5.33
CA SER A 4 5.78 -14.95 -5.49
C SER A 4 6.51 -14.18 -6.58
N ASP A 5 5.76 -13.36 -7.29
CA ASP A 5 6.33 -12.41 -8.22
C ASP A 5 6.52 -11.06 -7.51
N GLN A 6 7.37 -10.23 -8.06
CA GLN A 6 7.71 -8.96 -7.45
C GLN A 6 7.82 -7.88 -8.52
N VAL A 7 7.16 -6.75 -8.25
CA VAL A 7 7.24 -5.57 -9.10
C VAL A 7 7.65 -4.39 -8.23
N GLN A 8 8.56 -3.59 -8.73
CA GLN A 8 9.04 -2.40 -8.02
C GLN A 8 8.78 -1.16 -8.86
N LEU A 9 8.33 -0.11 -8.20
CA LEU A 9 8.14 1.19 -8.82
C LEU A 9 8.84 2.26 -8.00
N ILE A 10 9.34 3.27 -8.68
CA ILE A 10 9.84 4.48 -8.04
C ILE A 10 9.03 5.62 -8.59
N LEU A 11 8.30 6.32 -7.72
CA LEU A 11 7.39 7.39 -8.13
C LEU A 11 7.70 8.67 -7.37
N PRO A 12 7.52 9.83 -8.01
CA PRO A 12 7.54 11.07 -7.25
C PRO A 12 6.45 11.06 -6.19
N THR A 13 6.75 11.63 -5.03
CA THR A 13 5.78 11.75 -3.95
C THR A 13 4.91 12.97 -4.21
N SER A 14 3.89 12.79 -5.01
CA SER A 14 3.04 13.87 -5.47
C SER A 14 1.65 13.32 -5.79
N PRO A 15 0.58 14.11 -5.53
CA PRO A 15 -0.77 13.68 -5.87
C PRO A 15 -0.93 13.30 -7.35
N THR A 16 -0.13 13.89 -8.22
CA THR A 16 -0.18 13.61 -9.66
C THR A 16 0.06 12.14 -9.96
N TYR A 17 0.90 11.47 -9.17
CA TYR A 17 1.31 10.09 -9.44
C TYR A 17 0.59 9.05 -8.59
N GLU A 18 -0.36 9.49 -7.76
CA GLU A 18 -1.12 8.58 -6.91
C GLU A 18 -1.85 7.51 -7.71
N LYS A 19 -2.38 7.89 -8.86
CA LYS A 19 -3.10 6.95 -9.72
C LYS A 19 -2.22 5.85 -10.29
N VAL A 20 -0.94 6.12 -10.49
CA VAL A 20 -0.02 5.10 -11.02
C VAL A 20 0.10 3.96 -10.00
N ALA A 21 0.27 4.29 -8.73
CA ALA A 21 0.34 3.27 -7.68
C ALA A 21 -0.95 2.47 -7.59
N GLN A 22 -2.11 3.13 -7.68
CA GLN A 22 -3.41 2.47 -7.61
C GLN A 22 -3.67 1.57 -8.80
N THR A 23 -3.35 2.04 -10.00
CA THR A 23 -3.55 1.26 -11.21
C THR A 23 -2.65 0.04 -11.23
N THR A 24 -1.42 0.18 -10.75
CA THR A 24 -0.49 -0.93 -10.68
C THR A 24 -0.99 -2.02 -9.75
N ILE A 25 -1.42 -1.65 -8.54
CA ILE A 25 -1.87 -2.67 -7.57
C ILE A 25 -3.13 -3.38 -8.09
N ALA A 26 -4.02 -2.66 -8.76
CA ALA A 26 -5.23 -3.27 -9.31
C ALA A 26 -4.88 -4.25 -10.43
N HIS A 27 -3.97 -3.88 -11.32
CA HIS A 27 -3.54 -4.75 -12.40
C HIS A 27 -2.90 -6.03 -11.85
N LEU A 28 -2.01 -5.89 -10.88
CA LEU A 28 -1.37 -7.04 -10.25
C LEU A 28 -2.40 -7.90 -9.52
N GLY A 29 -3.41 -7.27 -8.93
CA GLY A 29 -4.49 -8.00 -8.26
C GLY A 29 -5.27 -8.87 -9.22
N ILE A 30 -5.54 -8.39 -10.43
CA ILE A 30 -6.21 -9.18 -11.46
C ILE A 30 -5.39 -10.44 -11.74
N ARG A 31 -4.09 -10.27 -11.91
CA ARG A 31 -3.19 -11.38 -12.20
C ARG A 31 -3.08 -12.35 -11.04
N SER A 32 -3.34 -11.88 -9.82
CA SER A 32 -3.28 -12.71 -8.61
C SER A 32 -4.61 -13.39 -8.28
N GLY A 33 -5.63 -13.18 -9.10
CA GLY A 33 -6.92 -13.84 -8.90
C GLY A 33 -7.86 -13.14 -7.93
N PHE A 34 -7.65 -11.85 -7.67
CA PHE A 34 -8.54 -11.08 -6.81
C PHE A 34 -9.84 -10.76 -7.56
N SER A 35 -10.95 -10.72 -6.82
CA SER A 35 -12.25 -10.38 -7.38
C SER A 35 -12.35 -8.87 -7.62
N LEU A 36 -13.39 -8.44 -8.36
CA LEU A 36 -13.61 -7.02 -8.61
C LEU A 36 -13.76 -6.22 -7.32
N LYS A 37 -14.49 -6.79 -6.36
CA LYS A 37 -14.64 -6.13 -5.05
C LYS A 37 -13.30 -6.00 -4.35
N GLU A 38 -12.50 -7.05 -4.41
CA GLU A 38 -11.18 -7.05 -3.79
C GLU A 38 -10.23 -6.06 -4.46
N LEU A 39 -10.37 -5.87 -5.78
CA LEU A 39 -9.58 -4.87 -6.48
C LEU A 39 -9.87 -3.46 -5.99
N GLU A 40 -11.13 -3.16 -5.69
CA GLU A 40 -11.50 -1.86 -5.14
C GLU A 40 -10.86 -1.66 -3.76
N ASP A 41 -10.83 -2.72 -2.95
CA ASP A 41 -10.18 -2.66 -1.64
C ASP A 41 -8.68 -2.41 -1.79
N LEU A 42 -8.02 -3.08 -2.74
CA LEU A 42 -6.60 -2.86 -3.01
C LEU A 42 -6.33 -1.41 -3.39
N ARG A 43 -7.17 -0.84 -4.25
CA ARG A 43 -7.02 0.54 -4.67
C ARG A 43 -7.15 1.50 -3.50
N LEU A 44 -8.14 1.25 -2.65
CA LEU A 44 -8.39 2.11 -1.50
C LEU A 44 -7.22 2.07 -0.52
N VAL A 45 -6.71 0.88 -0.21
CA VAL A 45 -5.58 0.75 0.69
C VAL A 45 -4.35 1.45 0.11
N MET A 46 -4.12 1.30 -1.19
CA MET A 46 -2.98 1.96 -1.84
C MET A 46 -3.13 3.47 -1.79
N LYS A 47 -4.32 3.98 -2.03
CA LYS A 47 -4.61 5.41 -1.98
C LYS A 47 -4.34 5.97 -0.59
N GLU A 48 -4.87 5.30 0.44
CA GLU A 48 -4.66 5.75 1.82
C GLU A 48 -3.19 5.73 2.19
N THR A 49 -2.47 4.71 1.74
CA THR A 49 -1.05 4.57 2.05
C THR A 49 -0.22 5.67 1.40
N THR A 50 -0.39 5.90 0.10
CA THR A 50 0.37 6.96 -0.57
C THR A 50 0.01 8.33 -0.03
N ASN A 51 -1.24 8.51 0.39
CA ASN A 51 -1.69 9.78 0.93
C ASN A 51 -0.97 10.16 2.24
N LEU A 52 -0.58 9.17 3.04
CA LEU A 52 0.20 9.45 4.24
C LEU A 52 1.50 10.17 3.91
N PHE A 53 2.19 9.73 2.85
CA PHE A 53 3.45 10.35 2.45
C PHE A 53 3.23 11.72 1.85
N ILE A 54 2.14 11.90 1.12
CA ILE A 54 1.79 13.19 0.55
C ILE A 54 1.46 14.19 1.66
N LEU A 55 0.70 13.77 2.66
CA LEU A 55 0.36 14.62 3.81
C LEU A 55 1.60 15.00 4.61
N ALA A 56 2.59 14.12 4.66
CA ALA A 56 3.84 14.40 5.36
C ALA A 56 4.75 15.35 4.57
N GLN A 57 4.32 15.76 3.38
CA GLN A 57 5.05 16.70 2.53
C GLN A 57 6.47 16.22 2.18
N LYS A 58 6.60 14.95 1.89
CA LYS A 58 7.88 14.37 1.48
C LYS A 58 8.07 14.43 -0.04
N TRP A 59 7.59 15.50 -0.66
CA TRP A 59 7.53 15.63 -2.12
C TRP A 59 8.90 15.65 -2.79
N ASP A 60 9.94 16.05 -2.06
CA ASP A 60 11.29 16.07 -2.60
C ASP A 60 11.96 14.70 -2.62
N ASN A 61 11.32 13.70 -2.02
CA ASN A 61 11.89 12.37 -1.92
C ASN A 61 10.97 11.37 -2.65
N PRO A 62 11.54 10.50 -3.49
CA PRO A 62 10.70 9.54 -4.22
C PRO A 62 10.14 8.46 -3.30
N LEU A 63 9.01 7.90 -3.71
CA LEU A 63 8.45 6.72 -3.08
C LEU A 63 8.95 5.48 -3.80
N HIS A 64 9.41 4.52 -3.03
CA HIS A 64 9.76 3.20 -3.52
C HIS A 64 8.65 2.25 -3.13
N LEU A 65 7.99 1.68 -4.13
CA LEU A 65 6.90 0.75 -3.93
C LEU A 65 7.34 -0.64 -4.36
N ASN A 66 7.17 -1.61 -3.49
CA ASN A 66 7.51 -2.98 -3.79
C ASN A 66 6.28 -3.85 -3.60
N TYR A 67 5.82 -4.45 -4.69
CA TYR A 67 4.63 -5.31 -4.70
C TYR A 67 5.09 -6.75 -4.82
N LYS A 68 4.83 -7.57 -3.80
CA LYS A 68 5.06 -9.01 -3.85
C LYS A 68 3.70 -9.69 -3.91
N PHE A 69 3.50 -10.55 -4.88
CA PHE A 69 2.19 -11.15 -5.03
C PHE A 69 2.27 -12.61 -5.49
N ALA A 70 1.31 -13.37 -5.05
CA ALA A 70 1.09 -14.76 -5.41
C ALA A 70 -0.41 -14.93 -5.52
N LEU A 71 -0.88 -16.15 -5.73
CA LEU A 71 -2.32 -16.38 -5.87
C LEU A 71 -3.06 -15.88 -4.62
N ARG A 72 -3.95 -14.91 -4.84
CA ARG A 72 -4.82 -14.33 -3.80
C ARG A 72 -4.07 -13.84 -2.57
N CYS A 73 -2.87 -13.31 -2.80
CA CYS A 73 -2.08 -12.77 -1.71
C CYS A 73 -1.18 -11.66 -2.25
N MET A 74 -1.15 -10.54 -1.55
CA MET A 74 -0.31 -9.42 -1.94
C MET A 74 0.25 -8.74 -0.72
N GLN A 75 1.56 -8.49 -0.75
CA GLN A 75 2.24 -7.71 0.27
C GLN A 75 2.89 -6.51 -0.41
N VAL A 76 2.63 -5.33 0.11
CA VAL A 76 3.15 -4.09 -0.47
C VAL A 76 3.95 -3.33 0.57
N THR A 77 5.13 -2.91 0.18
CA THR A 77 5.97 -2.02 0.97
C THR A 77 6.06 -0.67 0.26
N VAL A 78 5.74 0.39 0.99
CA VAL A 78 5.88 1.75 0.49
C VAL A 78 6.88 2.47 1.38
N ALA A 79 7.99 2.91 0.81
CA ALA A 79 9.05 3.55 1.58
C ALA A 79 9.45 4.86 0.92
N CYS A 80 9.65 5.89 1.73
CA CYS A 80 10.17 7.16 1.27
C CYS A 80 11.68 7.15 1.47
N GLN A 81 12.43 7.52 0.43
CA GLN A 81 13.90 7.59 0.54
C GLN A 81 14.30 8.87 1.25
N THR A 82 14.37 8.80 2.56
CA THR A 82 14.73 9.94 3.40
C THR A 82 15.35 9.42 4.69
N THR A 83 16.19 10.24 5.31
CA THR A 83 16.69 9.96 6.66
C THR A 83 15.79 10.58 7.71
N ASP A 84 14.83 11.40 7.30
CA ASP A 84 13.92 12.08 8.21
C ASP A 84 12.71 11.23 8.52
N PRO A 85 12.14 11.38 9.72
CA PRO A 85 10.90 10.67 10.06
C PRO A 85 9.74 11.12 9.16
N LEU A 86 8.75 10.25 9.06
CA LEU A 86 7.49 10.58 8.41
C LEU A 86 6.65 11.41 9.38
N GLU A 87 6.52 12.69 9.09
CA GLU A 87 5.87 13.62 10.01
C GLU A 87 4.36 13.67 9.74
N ILE A 88 3.65 12.78 10.38
CA ILE A 88 2.20 12.77 10.36
C ILE A 88 1.72 12.77 11.81
N ASP A 89 0.61 13.47 12.06
CA ASP A 89 0.10 13.51 13.42
C ASP A 89 -0.71 12.26 13.73
N ASP A 90 -1.05 12.09 15.00
CA ASP A 90 -1.76 10.89 15.45
C ASP A 90 -3.16 10.80 14.83
N ASN A 91 -3.81 11.92 14.59
CA ASN A 91 -5.13 11.91 13.95
C ASN A 91 -5.08 11.36 12.54
N ALA A 92 -4.08 11.78 11.76
CA ALA A 92 -3.92 11.28 10.39
C ALA A 92 -3.62 9.78 10.41
N LEU A 93 -2.79 9.33 11.34
CA LEU A 93 -2.47 7.92 11.47
C LEU A 93 -3.69 7.11 11.90
N ASP A 94 -4.47 7.62 12.86
CA ASP A 94 -5.67 6.94 13.32
C ASP A 94 -6.70 6.84 12.19
N ASN A 95 -6.88 7.89 11.41
CA ASN A 95 -7.80 7.86 10.26
C ASN A 95 -7.33 6.85 9.22
N PHE A 96 -6.03 6.80 8.95
CA PHE A 96 -5.47 5.81 8.05
C PHE A 96 -5.82 4.39 8.51
N ARG A 97 -5.56 4.10 9.78
CA ARG A 97 -5.85 2.78 10.33
C ARG A 97 -7.32 2.44 10.32
N LEU A 98 -8.16 3.42 10.63
CA LEU A 98 -9.60 3.21 10.61
C LEU A 98 -10.09 2.80 9.23
N ASN A 99 -9.55 3.40 8.19
CA ASN A 99 -9.95 3.11 6.81
C ASN A 99 -9.32 1.84 6.26
N VAL A 100 -8.14 1.47 6.72
CA VAL A 100 -7.35 0.40 6.13
C VAL A 100 -7.47 -0.93 6.87
N LEU A 101 -7.53 -0.91 8.20
CA LEU A 101 -7.55 -2.15 8.98
C LEU A 101 -8.65 -3.13 8.58
N PRO A 102 -9.86 -2.69 8.26
CA PRO A 102 -10.90 -3.65 7.85
C PRO A 102 -10.61 -4.36 6.52
N LEU A 103 -9.67 -3.83 5.74
CA LEU A 103 -9.40 -4.32 4.38
C LEU A 103 -8.12 -5.12 4.26
N VAL A 104 -7.27 -5.11 5.28
CA VAL A 104 -5.97 -5.77 5.22
C VAL A 104 -5.89 -6.89 6.23
N LYS A 105 -4.99 -7.84 5.96
CA LYS A 105 -4.67 -8.88 6.93
C LYS A 105 -3.81 -8.28 8.04
N GLU A 106 -2.86 -7.43 7.66
CA GLU A 106 -2.08 -6.69 8.64
C GLU A 106 -1.45 -5.46 7.96
N VAL A 107 -1.13 -4.45 8.77
CA VAL A 107 -0.47 -3.25 8.31
C VAL A 107 0.46 -2.75 9.41
N THR A 108 1.66 -2.33 9.03
CA THR A 108 2.63 -1.76 9.94
C THR A 108 3.10 -0.42 9.38
N VAL A 109 3.09 0.61 10.22
CA VAL A 109 3.59 1.94 9.87
C VAL A 109 4.80 2.23 10.74
N ASN A 110 5.93 2.52 10.10
CA ASN A 110 7.13 2.93 10.83
C ASN A 110 7.41 4.39 10.49
N ARG A 111 7.02 5.29 11.40
CA ARG A 111 7.17 6.72 11.15
C ARG A 111 8.62 7.16 11.15
N GLU A 112 9.45 6.55 12.00
CA GLU A 112 10.85 6.94 12.10
C GLU A 112 11.63 6.64 10.83
N LYS A 113 11.34 5.51 10.20
CA LYS A 113 12.05 5.08 9.00
C LYS A 113 11.26 5.37 7.73
N ALA A 114 10.10 5.98 7.85
CA ALA A 114 9.25 6.41 6.74
C ALA A 114 8.89 5.27 5.80
N TRP A 115 8.33 4.19 6.34
CA TRP A 115 7.79 3.12 5.50
C TRP A 115 6.50 2.56 6.07
N VAL A 116 5.71 1.97 5.18
CA VAL A 116 4.48 1.27 5.49
C VAL A 116 4.51 -0.07 4.77
N VAL A 117 4.12 -1.12 5.47
CA VAL A 117 3.96 -2.46 4.88
C VAL A 117 2.56 -2.94 5.17
N PHE A 118 1.86 -3.42 4.15
CA PHE A 118 0.57 -4.05 4.36
C PHE A 118 0.47 -5.34 3.58
N GLU A 119 -0.37 -6.24 4.08
CA GLU A 119 -0.64 -7.51 3.42
C GLU A 119 -2.13 -7.68 3.26
N ILE A 120 -2.55 -8.05 2.06
CA ILE A 120 -3.94 -8.37 1.76
C ILE A 120 -3.98 -9.81 1.27
N SER A 121 -4.75 -10.62 1.97
CA SER A 121 -4.90 -12.02 1.65
C SER A 121 -6.36 -12.36 1.93
N PRO A 122 -7.23 -12.19 0.92
CA PRO A 122 -8.66 -12.42 1.14
C PRO A 122 -8.91 -13.81 1.71
N ASP A 123 -9.79 -13.86 2.67
CA ASP A 123 -10.08 -15.09 3.36
C ASP A 123 -11.02 -15.95 2.52
N ASP A 124 -10.48 -16.98 1.92
CA ASP A 124 -11.26 -17.90 1.12
C ASP A 124 -12.18 -18.76 1.96
N ASN A 125 -11.93 -18.82 3.25
CA ASN A 125 -12.77 -19.64 4.13
C ASN A 125 -14.15 -19.02 4.32
N VAL A 126 -14.25 -17.73 4.10
CA VAL A 126 -15.53 -17.05 4.20
C VAL A 126 -16.51 -17.61 3.20
N ALA A 127 -16.03 -18.18 2.12
CA ALA A 127 -16.87 -18.77 1.10
C ALA A 127 -17.53 -20.06 1.54
N ASN A 128 -17.15 -20.57 2.64
CA ASN A 128 -17.69 -21.84 3.14
C ASN A 128 -18.98 -21.67 3.88
#